data_3a5203c98b21aeec616077f4a6514b3b
#
_entry.id   3a5203c98b21aeec616077f4a6514b3b
#
_cell.length_a   1.000
_cell.length_b   1.000
_cell.length_c   1.000
_cell.angle_alpha   90.00
_cell.angle_beta   90.00
_cell.angle_gamma   90.00
#
_symmetry.space_group_name_H-M   'P 1'
#
loop_
_entity.id
_entity.type
_entity.pdbx_description
1 polymer ?
#
loop_
_entity_poly.entity_id
_entity_poly.type
_entity_poly.pdbx_seq_one_letter_code
_entity_poly.pdbx_strand_id
1 'polypeptide(L)'
;PELIFLDEPFSGLDPINTDVFKGVLSELIGAGKYIVMSSHQMSTVEEYCRDLVILNRGKTVLQGNLRQIKASYGHTNLSVSCGTDILPLAESHGLRLLEKTAGGYEFKIDSDASAQAFLEELVARRIFPERFEIREPSLHEIFIEKVGATD
;
A
#
# COMPACT_ATOMS: atom_id res chain seq x y z
N PRO A 1 -28.27 -11.70 -9.38
CA PRO A 1 -27.72 -10.93 -10.49
C PRO A 1 -26.28 -11.34 -10.77
N GLU A 2 -25.82 -11.17 -12.01
CA GLU A 2 -24.41 -11.42 -12.38
C GLU A 2 -23.53 -10.22 -12.06
N LEU A 3 -24.10 -9.02 -12.09
CA LEU A 3 -23.43 -7.76 -11.83
C LEU A 3 -24.09 -7.04 -10.65
N ILE A 4 -23.27 -6.60 -9.71
CA ILE A 4 -23.69 -5.95 -8.46
C ILE A 4 -22.95 -4.62 -8.34
N PHE A 5 -23.68 -3.55 -8.08
CA PHE A 5 -23.15 -2.23 -7.81
C PHE A 5 -23.30 -1.91 -6.31
N LEU A 6 -22.23 -1.48 -5.70
CA LEU A 6 -22.16 -1.13 -4.27
C LEU A 6 -21.57 0.28 -4.12
N ASP A 7 -22.31 1.17 -3.49
CA ASP A 7 -21.83 2.52 -3.20
C ASP A 7 -21.38 2.63 -1.74
N GLU A 8 -20.07 2.88 -1.54
CA GLU A 8 -19.43 3.00 -0.22
C GLU A 8 -19.83 1.89 0.77
N PRO A 9 -19.76 0.60 0.39
CA PRO A 9 -20.39 -0.48 1.15
C PRO A 9 -19.79 -0.72 2.53
N PHE A 10 -18.56 -0.26 2.79
CA PHE A 10 -17.91 -0.38 4.10
C PHE A 10 -18.16 0.84 5.02
N SER A 11 -18.78 1.89 4.50
CA SER A 11 -19.00 3.12 5.26
C SER A 11 -19.97 2.87 6.41
N GLY A 12 -19.58 3.31 7.62
CA GLY A 12 -20.41 3.20 8.81
C GLY A 12 -20.51 1.81 9.43
N LEU A 13 -19.79 0.82 8.90
CA LEU A 13 -19.73 -0.51 9.52
C LEU A 13 -18.73 -0.52 10.68
N ASP A 14 -19.14 -1.16 11.78
CA ASP A 14 -18.21 -1.52 12.86
C ASP A 14 -17.28 -2.69 12.42
N PRO A 15 -16.21 -3.01 13.17
CA PRO A 15 -15.27 -4.06 12.78
C PRO A 15 -15.90 -5.42 12.56
N ILE A 16 -16.88 -5.81 13.39
CA ILE A 16 -17.55 -7.12 13.30
C ILE A 16 -18.37 -7.20 12.02
N ASN A 17 -19.18 -6.19 11.74
CA ASN A 17 -19.99 -6.14 10.53
C ASN A 17 -19.13 -5.96 9.27
N THR A 18 -17.99 -5.29 9.39
CA THR A 18 -16.98 -5.22 8.31
C THR A 18 -16.48 -6.62 7.94
N ASP A 19 -16.12 -7.45 8.92
CA ASP A 19 -15.64 -8.81 8.68
C ASP A 19 -16.72 -9.72 8.08
N VAL A 20 -17.95 -9.59 8.54
CA VAL A 20 -19.11 -10.32 7.96
C VAL A 20 -19.28 -9.90 6.48
N PHE A 21 -19.25 -8.61 6.19
CA PHE A 21 -19.42 -8.12 4.83
C PHE A 21 -18.27 -8.56 3.90
N LYS A 22 -17.02 -8.57 4.39
CA LYS A 22 -15.86 -9.12 3.69
C LYS A 22 -16.08 -10.59 3.30
N GLY A 23 -16.63 -11.38 4.20
CA GLY A 23 -17.02 -12.78 3.93
C GLY A 23 -18.02 -12.87 2.78
N VAL A 24 -19.08 -12.08 2.82
CA VAL A 24 -20.10 -12.04 1.76
C VAL A 24 -19.51 -11.63 0.40
N LEU A 25 -18.65 -10.62 0.37
CA LEU A 25 -17.96 -10.21 -0.87
C LEU A 25 -17.11 -11.36 -1.43
N SER A 26 -16.35 -12.03 -0.58
CA SER A 26 -15.51 -13.16 -1.00
C SER A 26 -16.33 -14.32 -1.57
N GLU A 27 -17.47 -14.63 -0.97
CA GLU A 27 -18.40 -15.63 -1.48
C GLU A 27 -18.98 -15.26 -2.84
N LEU A 28 -19.41 -14.00 -3.02
CA LEU A 28 -19.95 -13.51 -4.28
C LEU A 28 -18.92 -13.54 -5.40
N ILE A 29 -17.68 -13.11 -5.12
CA ILE A 29 -16.56 -13.16 -6.06
C ILE A 29 -16.23 -14.62 -6.41
N GLY A 30 -16.17 -15.51 -5.40
CA GLY A 30 -15.95 -16.93 -5.59
C GLY A 30 -17.05 -17.62 -6.41
N ALA A 31 -18.28 -17.12 -6.34
CA ALA A 31 -19.41 -17.55 -7.17
C ALA A 31 -19.40 -16.95 -8.59
N GLY A 32 -18.33 -16.24 -8.98
CA GLY A 32 -18.19 -15.66 -10.33
C GLY A 32 -19.04 -14.43 -10.59
N LYS A 33 -19.50 -13.73 -9.55
CA LYS A 33 -20.22 -12.47 -9.70
C LYS A 33 -19.29 -11.31 -10.02
N TYR A 34 -19.74 -10.38 -10.84
CA TYR A 34 -19.05 -9.12 -11.09
C TYR A 34 -19.52 -8.08 -10.08
N ILE A 35 -18.56 -7.44 -9.41
CA ILE A 35 -18.85 -6.42 -8.40
C ILE A 35 -18.16 -5.12 -8.83
N VAL A 36 -18.95 -4.05 -8.88
CA VAL A 36 -18.46 -2.68 -9.05
C VAL A 36 -18.75 -1.95 -7.76
N MET A 37 -17.74 -1.45 -7.09
CA MET A 37 -17.94 -0.69 -5.84
C MET A 37 -17.23 0.65 -5.86
N SER A 38 -17.82 1.65 -5.22
CA SER A 38 -17.17 2.90 -4.89
C SER A 38 -16.55 2.81 -3.49
N SER A 39 -15.42 3.47 -3.29
CA SER A 39 -14.81 3.68 -1.98
C SER A 39 -13.87 4.86 -2.02
N HIS A 40 -13.81 5.62 -0.92
CA HIS A 40 -12.78 6.64 -0.69
C HIS A 40 -11.61 6.09 0.14
N GLN A 41 -11.70 4.84 0.59
CA GLN A 41 -10.65 4.15 1.37
C GLN A 41 -9.75 3.34 0.42
N MET A 42 -8.55 3.84 0.16
CA MET A 42 -7.61 3.19 -0.77
C MET A 42 -7.21 1.79 -0.33
N SER A 43 -7.11 1.53 0.99
CA SER A 43 -6.83 0.19 1.54
C SER A 43 -7.91 -0.82 1.17
N THR A 44 -9.18 -0.42 1.20
CA THR A 44 -10.30 -1.27 0.78
C THR A 44 -10.23 -1.58 -0.72
N VAL A 45 -9.87 -0.58 -1.53
CA VAL A 45 -9.68 -0.78 -2.97
C VAL A 45 -8.52 -1.76 -3.23
N GLU A 46 -7.41 -1.62 -2.53
CA GLU A 46 -6.27 -2.55 -2.65
C GLU A 46 -6.61 -3.99 -2.27
N GLU A 47 -7.49 -4.16 -1.27
CA GLU A 47 -7.86 -5.49 -0.77
C GLU A 47 -8.81 -6.23 -1.72
N TYR A 48 -9.76 -5.53 -2.35
CA TYR A 48 -10.87 -6.18 -3.08
C TYR A 48 -10.88 -5.95 -4.57
N CYS A 49 -10.27 -4.87 -5.06
CA CYS A 49 -10.38 -4.50 -6.46
C CYS A 49 -9.24 -5.06 -7.29
N ARG A 50 -9.59 -5.66 -8.42
CA ARG A 50 -8.64 -6.07 -9.44
C ARG A 50 -8.32 -4.94 -10.41
N ASP A 51 -9.36 -4.27 -10.85
CA ASP A 51 -9.30 -3.14 -11.79
C ASP A 51 -9.93 -1.92 -11.14
N LEU A 52 -9.39 -0.75 -11.37
CA LEU A 52 -9.82 0.47 -10.70
C LEU A 52 -9.82 1.69 -11.63
N VAL A 53 -10.62 2.65 -11.24
CA VAL A 53 -10.58 4.02 -11.76
C VAL A 53 -10.59 4.96 -10.56
N ILE A 54 -9.60 5.83 -10.47
CA ILE A 54 -9.55 6.88 -9.44
C ILE A 54 -9.90 8.22 -10.07
N LEU A 55 -10.86 8.91 -9.46
CA LEU A 55 -11.33 10.21 -9.87
C LEU A 55 -10.86 11.27 -8.86
N ASN A 56 -10.40 12.40 -9.37
CA ASN A 56 -10.13 13.59 -8.57
C ASN A 56 -10.71 14.82 -9.28
N ARG A 57 -11.56 15.57 -8.57
CA ARG A 57 -12.26 16.75 -9.11
C ARG A 57 -12.93 16.48 -10.48
N GLY A 58 -13.58 15.31 -10.60
CA GLY A 58 -14.30 14.91 -11.82
C GLY A 58 -13.42 14.44 -12.98
N LYS A 59 -12.11 14.32 -12.78
CA LYS A 59 -11.16 13.82 -13.79
C LYS A 59 -10.57 12.49 -13.37
N THR A 60 -10.37 11.60 -14.33
CA THR A 60 -9.64 10.35 -14.10
C THR A 60 -8.15 10.66 -13.90
N VAL A 61 -7.61 10.30 -12.73
CA VAL A 61 -6.17 10.45 -12.41
C VAL A 61 -5.40 9.14 -12.53
N LEU A 62 -6.08 8.01 -12.36
CA LEU A 62 -5.50 6.68 -12.47
C LEU A 62 -6.58 5.68 -12.89
N GLN A 63 -6.23 4.77 -13.80
CA GLN A 63 -7.13 3.67 -14.18
C GLN A 63 -6.33 2.45 -14.65
N GLY A 64 -6.86 1.28 -14.46
CA GLY A 64 -6.32 0.03 -14.96
C GLY A 64 -6.28 -1.08 -13.91
N ASN A 65 -5.50 -2.10 -14.21
CA ASN A 65 -5.29 -3.22 -13.31
C ASN A 65 -4.36 -2.83 -12.16
N LEU A 66 -4.80 -3.02 -10.92
CA LEU A 66 -4.08 -2.61 -9.72
C LEU A 66 -2.69 -3.24 -9.62
N ARG A 67 -2.59 -4.55 -9.90
CA ARG A 67 -1.31 -5.26 -9.85
C ARG A 67 -0.30 -4.70 -10.88
N GLN A 68 -0.77 -4.43 -12.09
CA GLN A 68 0.07 -3.85 -13.14
C GLN A 68 0.50 -2.43 -12.80
N ILE A 69 -0.41 -1.63 -12.24
CA ILE A 69 -0.11 -0.27 -11.78
C ILE A 69 0.99 -0.32 -10.73
N LYS A 70 0.84 -1.10 -9.67
CA LYS A 70 1.84 -1.21 -8.59
C LYS A 70 3.17 -1.76 -9.10
N ALA A 71 3.15 -2.79 -9.93
CA ALA A 71 4.35 -3.37 -10.52
C ALA A 71 5.12 -2.38 -11.41
N SER A 72 4.44 -1.43 -12.06
CA SER A 72 5.10 -0.38 -12.87
C SER A 72 5.96 0.57 -12.05
N TYR A 73 5.66 0.75 -10.76
CA TYR A 73 6.48 1.52 -9.82
C TYR A 73 7.69 0.73 -9.30
N GLY A 74 7.55 -0.60 -9.21
CA GLY A 74 8.55 -1.49 -8.62
C GLY A 74 8.69 -1.32 -7.10
N HIS A 75 9.78 -1.83 -6.55
CA HIS A 75 10.09 -1.72 -5.13
C HIS A 75 10.68 -0.34 -4.83
N THR A 76 9.89 0.53 -4.28
CA THR A 76 10.27 1.92 -3.97
C THR A 76 10.27 2.24 -2.48
N ASN A 77 9.82 1.30 -1.66
CA ASN A 77 9.61 1.50 -0.23
C ASN A 77 10.24 0.39 0.59
N LEU A 78 10.70 0.75 1.79
CA LEU A 78 11.24 -0.15 2.78
C LEU A 78 10.59 0.12 4.13
N SER A 79 9.90 -0.89 4.68
CA SER A 79 9.38 -0.90 6.05
C SER A 79 10.35 -1.58 6.98
N VAL A 80 10.77 -0.92 8.06
CA VAL A 80 11.66 -1.49 9.07
C VAL A 80 11.09 -1.27 10.47
N SER A 81 10.96 -2.35 11.25
CA SER A 81 10.69 -2.28 12.68
C SER A 81 11.93 -2.68 13.45
N CYS A 82 12.41 -1.80 14.33
CA CYS A 82 13.62 -2.01 15.10
C CYS A 82 13.56 -1.23 16.40
N GLY A 83 13.99 -1.85 17.51
CA GLY A 83 14.03 -1.21 18.82
C GLY A 83 15.19 -0.21 19.01
N THR A 84 16.12 -0.14 18.05
CA THR A 84 17.25 0.79 18.05
C THR A 84 16.99 1.92 17.07
N ASP A 85 17.53 3.11 17.33
CA ASP A 85 17.49 4.19 16.36
C ASP A 85 18.44 3.90 15.19
N ILE A 86 17.83 3.62 14.05
CA ILE A 86 18.54 3.27 12.80
C ILE A 86 18.58 4.41 11.78
N LEU A 87 17.99 5.56 12.12
CA LEU A 87 17.86 6.67 11.16
C LEU A 87 19.21 7.18 10.63
N PRO A 88 20.24 7.46 11.47
CA PRO A 88 21.52 7.92 10.97
C PRO A 88 22.19 6.93 10.01
N LEU A 89 22.01 5.64 10.29
CA LEU A 89 22.54 4.57 9.45
C LEU A 89 21.79 4.46 8.12
N ALA A 90 20.47 4.56 8.15
CA ALA A 90 19.63 4.55 6.97
C ALA A 90 19.98 5.72 6.03
N GLU A 91 20.15 6.91 6.57
CA GLU A 91 20.56 8.12 5.82
C GLU A 91 21.93 7.94 5.16
N SER A 92 22.89 7.31 5.84
CA SER A 92 24.21 7.02 5.27
C SER A 92 24.19 6.06 4.07
N HIS A 93 23.13 5.23 3.98
CA HIS A 93 22.85 4.35 2.84
C HIS A 93 21.95 4.98 1.77
N GLY A 94 21.65 6.28 1.89
CA GLY A 94 20.83 7.00 0.91
C GLY A 94 19.31 6.71 1.03
N LEU A 95 18.87 6.09 2.12
CA LEU A 95 17.47 5.88 2.40
C LEU A 95 16.83 7.17 2.92
N ARG A 96 15.70 7.56 2.33
CA ARG A 96 14.99 8.77 2.74
C ARG A 96 13.82 8.41 3.64
N LEU A 97 13.81 8.94 4.84
CA LEU A 97 12.69 8.75 5.76
C LEU A 97 11.39 9.37 5.19
N LEU A 98 10.35 8.55 5.09
CA LEU A 98 8.99 8.98 4.76
C LEU A 98 8.18 9.19 6.03
N GLU A 99 8.21 8.23 6.94
CA GLU A 99 7.45 8.25 8.17
C GLU A 99 8.17 7.48 9.29
N LYS A 100 8.04 7.98 10.52
CA LYS A 100 8.44 7.27 11.74
C LYS A 100 7.22 7.15 12.65
N THR A 101 6.88 5.92 12.99
CA THR A 101 5.78 5.60 13.90
C THR A 101 6.28 4.80 15.09
N ALA A 102 5.40 4.55 16.08
CA ALA A 102 5.71 3.62 17.17
C ALA A 102 6.00 2.19 16.67
N GLY A 103 5.48 1.82 15.49
CA GLY A 103 5.68 0.50 14.86
C GLY A 103 6.92 0.38 14.00
N GLY A 104 7.66 1.48 13.75
CA GLY A 104 8.88 1.43 12.95
C GLY A 104 9.08 2.62 12.02
N TYR A 105 9.83 2.37 10.96
CA TYR A 105 10.25 3.36 9.96
C TYR A 105 9.76 2.97 8.59
N GLU A 106 9.33 3.95 7.80
CA GLU A 106 9.09 3.83 6.38
C GLU A 106 10.09 4.69 5.63
N PHE A 107 10.84 4.06 4.73
CA PHE A 107 11.84 4.72 3.90
C PHE A 107 11.48 4.65 2.43
N LYS A 108 11.85 5.69 1.68
CA LYS A 108 11.96 5.64 0.24
C LYS A 108 13.31 5.08 -0.15
N ILE A 109 13.34 4.13 -1.08
CA ILE A 109 14.55 3.52 -1.61
C ILE A 109 14.64 3.72 -3.12
N ASP A 110 15.85 3.82 -3.65
CA ASP A 110 16.09 3.95 -5.08
C ASP A 110 16.22 2.58 -5.77
N SER A 111 16.63 1.56 -5.01
CA SER A 111 16.82 0.20 -5.51
C SER A 111 16.78 -0.85 -4.38
N ASP A 112 16.51 -2.08 -4.74
CA ASP A 112 16.62 -3.21 -3.81
C ASP A 112 18.07 -3.35 -3.28
N ALA A 113 19.07 -3.01 -4.08
CA ALA A 113 20.46 -3.08 -3.69
C ALA A 113 20.80 -2.14 -2.52
N SER A 114 20.24 -0.94 -2.48
CA SER A 114 20.43 -0.01 -1.35
C SER A 114 19.82 -0.53 -0.07
N ALA A 115 18.64 -1.14 -0.15
CA ALA A 115 17.99 -1.76 0.99
C ALA A 115 18.76 -3.00 1.49
N GLN A 116 19.27 -3.82 0.57
CA GLN A 116 20.09 -4.98 0.91
C GLN A 116 21.41 -4.58 1.60
N ALA A 117 22.11 -3.59 1.08
CA ALA A 117 23.32 -3.06 1.70
C ALA A 117 23.04 -2.50 3.11
N PHE A 118 21.90 -1.85 3.30
CA PHE A 118 21.48 -1.39 4.62
C PHE A 118 21.21 -2.55 5.58
N LEU A 119 20.56 -3.62 5.13
CA LEU A 119 20.34 -4.82 5.94
C LEU A 119 21.67 -5.48 6.35
N GLU A 120 22.62 -5.62 5.43
CA GLU A 120 23.95 -6.15 5.70
C GLU A 120 24.66 -5.34 6.77
N GLU A 121 24.59 -4.02 6.72
CA GLU A 121 25.19 -3.14 7.73
C GLU A 121 24.50 -3.27 9.09
N LEU A 122 23.17 -3.39 9.13
CA LEU A 122 22.44 -3.67 10.39
C LEU A 122 22.93 -4.97 11.02
N VAL A 123 23.02 -6.02 10.24
CA VAL A 123 23.48 -7.35 10.72
C VAL A 123 24.95 -7.29 11.18
N ALA A 124 25.82 -6.60 10.43
CA ALA A 124 27.23 -6.42 10.80
C ALA A 124 27.39 -5.71 12.14
N ARG A 125 26.49 -4.79 12.46
CA ARG A 125 26.46 -4.08 13.76
C ARG A 125 25.67 -4.83 14.84
N ARG A 126 25.20 -6.04 14.55
CA ARG A 126 24.36 -6.86 15.43
C ARG A 126 23.03 -6.18 15.82
N ILE A 127 22.49 -5.37 14.91
CA ILE A 127 21.16 -4.78 15.00
C ILE A 127 20.22 -5.66 14.18
N PHE A 128 19.30 -6.34 14.86
CA PHE A 128 18.37 -7.27 14.20
C PHE A 128 16.99 -6.64 14.16
N PRO A 129 16.50 -6.24 12.97
CA PRO A 129 15.16 -5.70 12.85
C PRO A 129 14.12 -6.81 13.08
N GLU A 130 13.02 -6.46 13.73
CA GLU A 130 11.87 -7.36 13.91
C GLU A 130 11.11 -7.55 12.60
N ARG A 131 11.12 -6.51 11.75
CA ARG A 131 10.56 -6.54 10.39
C ARG A 131 11.46 -5.76 9.44
N PHE A 132 11.68 -6.33 8.27
CA PHE A 132 12.39 -5.70 7.16
C PHE A 132 11.71 -6.11 5.86
N GLU A 133 10.98 -5.20 5.24
CA GLU A 133 10.13 -5.49 4.10
C GLU A 133 10.35 -4.48 2.97
N ILE A 134 10.88 -4.96 1.85
CA ILE A 134 10.97 -4.20 0.61
C ILE A 134 9.63 -4.36 -0.11
N ARG A 135 8.99 -3.25 -0.44
CA ARG A 135 7.64 -3.26 -1.01
C ARG A 135 7.43 -2.28 -2.14
N GLU A 136 6.41 -2.54 -2.93
CA GLU A 136 5.84 -1.59 -3.86
C GLU A 136 5.11 -0.47 -3.06
N PRO A 137 4.91 0.71 -3.66
CA PRO A 137 4.11 1.76 -3.01
C PRO A 137 2.66 1.31 -2.84
N SER A 138 1.99 1.83 -1.80
CA SER A 138 0.55 1.65 -1.62
C SER A 138 -0.23 2.45 -2.68
N LEU A 139 -1.49 2.07 -2.90
CA LEU A 139 -2.37 2.83 -3.79
C LEU A 139 -2.54 4.28 -3.31
N HIS A 140 -2.57 4.50 -2.00
CA HIS A 140 -2.62 5.83 -1.41
C HIS A 140 -1.39 6.66 -1.78
N GLU A 141 -0.19 6.09 -1.67
CA GLU A 141 1.06 6.75 -2.05
C GLU A 141 1.08 7.10 -3.54
N ILE A 142 0.63 6.18 -4.40
CA ILE A 142 0.51 6.41 -5.84
C ILE A 142 -0.49 7.55 -6.13
N PHE A 143 -1.63 7.57 -5.46
CA PHE A 143 -2.63 8.63 -5.61
C PHE A 143 -2.06 10.00 -5.23
N ILE A 144 -1.42 10.12 -4.08
CA ILE A 144 -0.82 11.38 -3.62
C ILE A 144 0.23 11.88 -4.62
N GLU A 145 1.07 11.00 -5.15
CA GLU A 145 2.06 11.36 -6.17
C GLU A 145 1.40 11.88 -7.45
N LYS A 146 0.35 11.21 -7.92
CA LYS A 146 -0.38 11.60 -9.14
C LYS A 146 -1.11 12.94 -8.98
N VAL A 147 -1.73 13.18 -7.84
CA VAL A 147 -2.44 14.44 -7.55
C VAL A 147 -1.46 15.58 -7.32
N GLY A 148 -0.35 15.35 -6.59
CA GLY A 148 0.68 16.36 -6.35
C GLY A 148 1.47 16.76 -7.59
N ALA A 149 1.52 15.91 -8.61
CA ALA A 149 2.15 16.23 -9.91
C ALA A 149 1.21 17.06 -10.84
N THR A 150 -0.04 17.30 -10.44
CA THR A 150 -1.07 17.94 -11.27
C THR A 150 -1.41 19.37 -10.78
N ASP A 151 -0.83 19.81 -9.65
CA ASP A 151 -0.98 21.19 -9.11
C ASP A 151 0.25 22.07 -9.53
#